data_67357daaaeaeff817a7c6719d1596fc0
#
_entry.id   67357daaaeaeff817a7c6719d1596fc0
#
_cell.length_a   1.000
_cell.length_b   1.000
_cell.length_c   1.000
_cell.angle_alpha   90.00
_cell.angle_beta   90.00
_cell.angle_gamma   90.00
#
_symmetry.space_group_name_H-M   'P 1'
#
loop_
_entity.id
_entity.type
_entity.pdbx_description
1 polymer ?
#
loop_
_entity_poly.entity_id
_entity_poly.type
_entity_poly.pdbx_seq_one_letter_code
_entity_poly.pdbx_strand_id
1 'polypeptide(L)'
;MGLFSFKKKEPISEEKKKWNFAWEQWRLEEVPEPQNTIMTYYKEIKKGGHTRFFINIAYLGEVEKAVEKIADKLPEVLSENLKTAYSHYVVLVNEENEETEKKIEECDTVFDENEKLLIDIIQEYANTLEVY
;
A
#
# COMPACT_ATOMS: atom_id res chain seq x y z
N MET A 1 13.73 -0.04 -40.98
CA MET A 1 13.61 -0.10 -40.36
C MET A 1 13.44 0.16 -39.51
N GLY A 2 13.55 0.09 -39.49
CA GLY A 2 13.18 0.25 -38.62
C GLY A 2 13.18 0.39 -37.97
N LEU A 3 13.31 0.35 -37.89
CA LEU A 3 13.24 0.49 -37.24
C LEU A 3 12.84 0.93 -36.54
N PHE A 4 12.62 1.02 -36.76
CA PHE A 4 12.33 1.48 -36.16
C PHE A 4 11.77 1.44 -35.52
N SER A 5 12.15 1.20 -35.90
CA SER A 5 11.28 0.82 -34.91
C SER A 5 11.06 1.82 -33.85
N PHE A 6 10.83 2.89 -34.23
CA PHE A 6 10.35 3.82 -33.28
C PHE A 6 8.89 3.62 -33.17
N LYS A 7 8.54 2.71 -32.35
CA LYS A 7 7.24 2.79 -31.83
C LYS A 7 7.11 4.13 -31.20
N LYS A 8 6.29 4.95 -31.74
CA LYS A 8 5.79 6.11 -31.08
C LYS A 8 5.32 5.64 -29.74
N LYS A 9 5.95 6.11 -28.69
CA LYS A 9 5.43 5.92 -27.36
C LYS A 9 4.06 6.55 -27.34
N GLU A 10 3.07 5.75 -27.04
CA GLU A 10 1.75 6.29 -26.83
C GLU A 10 1.81 7.31 -25.70
N PRO A 11 1.09 8.43 -25.82
CA PRO A 11 1.09 9.41 -24.75
C PRO A 11 0.55 8.77 -23.48
N ILE A 12 1.21 9.06 -22.37
CA ILE A 12 0.76 8.58 -21.05
C ILE A 12 -0.59 9.23 -20.77
N SER A 13 -1.55 8.44 -20.31
CA SER A 13 -2.87 8.94 -19.96
C SER A 13 -2.80 9.94 -18.80
N GLU A 14 -3.81 10.79 -18.68
CA GLU A 14 -3.89 11.73 -17.56
C GLU A 14 -3.91 11.01 -16.22
N GLU A 15 -4.63 9.90 -16.15
CA GLU A 15 -4.65 9.08 -14.93
C GLU A 15 -3.27 8.58 -14.56
N LYS A 16 -2.51 8.11 -15.54
CA LYS A 16 -1.17 7.61 -15.30
C LYS A 16 -0.21 8.72 -14.86
N LYS A 17 -0.34 9.89 -15.46
CA LYS A 17 0.46 11.07 -15.03
C LYS A 17 0.18 11.41 -13.58
N LYS A 18 -1.08 11.43 -13.19
CA LYS A 18 -1.48 11.75 -11.83
C LYS A 18 -1.02 10.66 -10.85
N TRP A 19 -1.13 9.40 -11.24
CA TRP A 19 -0.62 8.29 -10.46
C TRP A 19 0.89 8.46 -10.20
N ASN A 20 1.64 8.71 -11.26
CA ASN A 20 3.09 8.91 -11.14
C ASN A 20 3.42 10.10 -10.27
N PHE A 21 2.68 11.19 -10.41
CA PHE A 21 2.89 12.39 -9.62
C PHE A 21 2.60 12.15 -8.13
N ALA A 22 1.53 11.42 -7.83
CA ALA A 22 1.20 11.08 -6.45
C ALA A 22 2.34 10.32 -5.79
N TRP A 23 2.93 9.33 -6.50
CA TRP A 23 4.05 8.57 -5.96
C TRP A 23 5.30 9.41 -5.82
N GLU A 24 5.53 10.38 -6.70
CA GLU A 24 6.64 11.31 -6.54
C GLU A 24 6.44 12.17 -5.30
N GLN A 25 5.21 12.65 -5.07
CA GLN A 25 4.88 13.41 -3.86
C GLN A 25 5.06 12.56 -2.62
N TRP A 26 4.68 11.28 -2.68
CA TRP A 26 4.88 10.35 -1.59
C TRP A 26 6.38 10.19 -1.27
N ARG A 27 7.19 10.06 -2.30
CA ARG A 27 8.64 9.93 -2.15
C ARG A 27 9.24 11.18 -1.48
N LEU A 28 8.68 12.34 -1.77
CA LEU A 28 9.11 13.62 -1.21
C LEU A 28 8.45 13.94 0.13
N GLU A 29 7.69 13.01 0.67
CA GLU A 29 6.99 13.16 1.94
C GLU A 29 6.00 14.34 1.95
N GLU A 30 5.37 14.58 0.81
CA GLU A 30 4.42 15.69 0.65
C GLU A 30 2.96 15.24 0.57
N VAL A 31 2.68 13.94 0.72
CA VAL A 31 1.32 13.44 0.72
C VAL A 31 0.72 13.56 2.13
N PRO A 32 -0.44 14.18 2.28
CA PRO A 32 -1.07 14.30 3.59
C PRO A 32 -1.65 12.98 4.07
N GLU A 33 -1.91 12.89 5.38
CA GLU A 33 -2.57 11.71 5.93
C GLU A 33 -4.08 11.82 5.70
N PRO A 34 -4.79 10.72 5.57
CA PRO A 34 -4.30 9.33 5.73
C PRO A 34 -3.69 8.74 4.46
N GLN A 35 -3.71 9.47 3.35
CA GLN A 35 -3.22 8.97 2.07
C GLN A 35 -1.76 8.53 2.12
N ASN A 36 -0.92 9.26 2.85
CA ASN A 36 0.48 8.89 2.98
C ASN A 36 0.64 7.48 3.54
N THR A 37 -0.03 7.18 4.64
CA THR A 37 0.05 5.86 5.27
C THR A 37 -0.59 4.78 4.38
N ILE A 38 -1.67 5.09 3.68
CA ILE A 38 -2.31 4.16 2.74
C ILE A 38 -1.34 3.79 1.62
N MET A 39 -0.66 4.78 1.06
CA MET A 39 0.31 4.55 0.00
C MET A 39 1.51 3.75 0.51
N THR A 40 1.96 4.05 1.72
CA THR A 40 3.05 3.30 2.36
C THR A 40 2.64 1.85 2.57
N TYR A 41 1.41 1.62 3.02
CA TYR A 41 0.88 0.27 3.19
C TYR A 41 0.94 -0.50 1.87
N TYR A 42 0.41 0.08 0.81
CA TYR A 42 0.46 -0.54 -0.52
C TYR A 42 1.89 -0.89 -0.92
N LYS A 43 2.79 0.08 -0.80
CA LYS A 43 4.18 -0.09 -1.23
C LYS A 43 4.89 -1.19 -0.45
N GLU A 44 4.73 -1.20 0.87
CA GLU A 44 5.40 -2.16 1.73
C GLU A 44 4.85 -3.58 1.55
N ILE A 45 3.53 -3.72 1.39
CA ILE A 45 2.93 -5.03 1.13
C ILE A 45 3.46 -5.60 -0.18
N LYS A 46 3.57 -4.78 -1.21
CA LYS A 46 4.09 -5.23 -2.51
C LYS A 46 5.55 -5.67 -2.43
N LYS A 47 6.31 -5.14 -1.49
CA LYS A 47 7.72 -5.50 -1.33
C LYS A 47 7.94 -6.73 -0.44
N GLY A 48 7.15 -6.91 0.59
CA GLY A 48 7.42 -7.99 1.53
C GLY A 48 6.28 -8.34 2.47
N GLY A 49 5.04 -8.03 2.10
CA GLY A 49 3.87 -8.43 2.85
C GLY A 49 3.61 -7.61 4.10
N HIS A 50 2.63 -8.05 4.88
CA HIS A 50 2.22 -7.33 6.08
C HIS A 50 3.33 -7.25 7.13
N THR A 51 4.12 -8.30 7.27
CA THR A 51 5.22 -8.29 8.22
C THR A 51 6.19 -7.15 7.94
N ARG A 52 6.52 -6.95 6.66
CA ARG A 52 7.42 -5.87 6.28
C ARG A 52 6.81 -4.50 6.60
N PHE A 53 5.52 -4.33 6.32
CA PHE A 53 4.83 -3.08 6.63
C PHE A 53 4.90 -2.79 8.14
N PHE A 54 4.56 -3.78 8.96
CA PHE A 54 4.56 -3.58 10.41
C PHE A 54 5.96 -3.30 10.96
N ILE A 55 6.97 -4.02 10.47
CA ILE A 55 8.35 -3.80 10.91
C ILE A 55 8.81 -2.39 10.58
N ASN A 56 8.54 -1.92 9.36
CA ASN A 56 8.96 -0.58 8.96
C ASN A 56 8.22 0.51 9.71
N ILE A 57 6.93 0.33 9.98
CA ILE A 57 6.15 1.29 10.77
C ILE A 57 6.62 1.28 12.22
N ALA A 58 6.92 0.10 12.79
CA ALA A 58 7.42 0.00 14.16
C ALA A 58 8.73 0.78 14.33
N TYR A 59 9.56 0.79 13.29
CA TYR A 59 10.81 1.51 13.32
C TYR A 59 10.60 3.02 13.38
N LEU A 60 9.49 3.50 12.81
CA LEU A 60 9.16 4.93 12.75
C LEU A 60 8.28 5.38 13.91
N GLY A 61 7.75 4.43 14.69
CA GLY A 61 6.87 4.77 15.82
C GLY A 61 5.80 3.74 16.08
N GLU A 62 4.55 4.17 16.16
CA GLU A 62 3.46 3.35 16.67
C GLU A 62 2.67 2.63 15.58
N VAL A 63 2.86 1.31 15.52
CA VAL A 63 2.16 0.45 14.56
C VAL A 63 0.65 0.54 14.73
N GLU A 64 0.20 0.47 15.98
CA GLU A 64 -1.24 0.51 16.28
C GLU A 64 -1.90 1.76 15.73
N LYS A 65 -1.27 2.91 15.93
CA LYS A 65 -1.81 4.18 15.42
C LYS A 65 -1.86 4.23 13.91
N ALA A 66 -0.85 3.67 13.25
CA ALA A 66 -0.84 3.61 11.78
C ALA A 66 -1.99 2.75 11.28
N VAL A 67 -2.21 1.59 11.90
CA VAL A 67 -3.32 0.71 11.55
C VAL A 67 -4.66 1.41 11.76
N GLU A 68 -4.85 2.05 12.91
CA GLU A 68 -6.09 2.77 13.21
C GLU A 68 -6.33 3.92 12.24
N LYS A 69 -5.26 4.61 11.85
CA LYS A 69 -5.35 5.74 10.94
C LYS A 69 -5.96 5.38 9.59
N ILE A 70 -5.64 4.20 9.07
CA ILE A 70 -6.09 3.81 7.74
C ILE A 70 -7.21 2.76 7.72
N ALA A 71 -7.38 2.00 8.79
CA ALA A 71 -8.34 0.90 8.80
C ALA A 71 -9.76 1.33 8.43
N ASP A 72 -10.22 2.46 8.95
CA ASP A 72 -11.57 2.95 8.68
C ASP A 72 -11.69 3.66 7.32
N LYS A 73 -10.56 3.84 6.63
CA LYS A 73 -10.53 4.46 5.30
C LYS A 73 -10.45 3.43 4.18
N LEU A 74 -10.30 2.17 4.53
CA LEU A 74 -10.20 1.08 3.56
C LEU A 74 -11.54 0.37 3.39
N PRO A 75 -11.77 -0.24 2.21
CA PRO A 75 -12.94 -1.12 2.05
C PRO A 75 -12.91 -2.21 3.13
N GLU A 76 -14.08 -2.68 3.51
CA GLU A 76 -14.21 -3.63 4.61
C GLU A 76 -13.28 -4.84 4.51
N VAL A 77 -13.18 -5.44 3.31
CA VAL A 77 -12.33 -6.63 3.13
C VAL A 77 -10.87 -6.32 3.44
N LEU A 78 -10.37 -5.16 3.03
CA LEU A 78 -8.99 -4.76 3.28
C LEU A 78 -8.81 -4.31 4.73
N SER A 79 -9.78 -3.61 5.28
CA SER A 79 -9.76 -3.17 6.67
C SER A 79 -9.69 -4.36 7.63
N GLU A 80 -10.57 -5.33 7.45
CA GLU A 80 -10.60 -6.52 8.28
C GLU A 80 -9.31 -7.33 8.13
N ASN A 81 -8.81 -7.42 6.89
CA ASN A 81 -7.57 -8.13 6.62
C ASN A 81 -6.39 -7.49 7.33
N LEU A 82 -6.29 -6.16 7.28
CA LEU A 82 -5.23 -5.43 7.96
C LEU A 82 -5.29 -5.63 9.48
N LYS A 83 -6.49 -5.55 10.06
CA LYS A 83 -6.67 -5.75 11.49
C LYS A 83 -6.30 -7.17 11.91
N THR A 84 -6.68 -8.16 11.09
CA THR A 84 -6.36 -9.56 11.33
C THR A 84 -4.84 -9.76 11.28
N ALA A 85 -4.19 -9.21 10.26
CA ALA A 85 -2.74 -9.30 10.14
C ALA A 85 -2.05 -8.66 11.34
N TYR A 86 -2.54 -7.50 11.78
CA TYR A 86 -1.97 -6.82 12.93
C TYR A 86 -2.11 -7.64 14.20
N SER A 87 -3.27 -8.27 14.42
CA SER A 87 -3.47 -9.10 15.61
C SER A 87 -2.48 -10.26 15.67
N HIS A 88 -2.18 -10.86 14.52
CA HIS A 88 -1.18 -11.93 14.45
C HIS A 88 0.23 -11.39 14.63
N TYR A 89 0.50 -10.21 14.11
CA TYR A 89 1.81 -9.60 14.27
C TYR A 89 2.12 -9.33 15.75
N VAL A 90 1.14 -8.88 16.52
CA VAL A 90 1.29 -8.64 17.96
C VAL A 90 1.69 -9.94 18.67
N VAL A 91 1.08 -11.06 18.29
CA VAL A 91 1.44 -12.37 18.85
C VAL A 91 2.86 -12.74 18.45
N LEU A 92 3.19 -12.57 17.17
CA LEU A 92 4.50 -12.95 16.62
C LEU A 92 5.65 -12.18 17.27
N VAL A 93 5.46 -10.92 17.59
CA VAL A 93 6.48 -10.09 18.25
C VAL A 93 6.80 -10.62 19.66
N ASN A 94 5.80 -11.17 20.34
CA ASN A 94 5.97 -11.69 21.69
C ASN A 94 6.47 -13.12 21.70
N GLU A 95 6.14 -13.91 20.67
CA GLU A 95 6.50 -15.31 20.61
C GLU A 95 6.61 -15.75 19.16
N GLU A 96 7.81 -16.13 18.74
CA GLU A 96 8.04 -16.59 17.39
C GLU A 96 7.28 -17.90 17.17
N ASN A 97 6.46 -17.94 16.12
CA ASN A 97 5.52 -19.02 15.90
C ASN A 97 5.22 -19.17 14.39
N GLU A 98 5.58 -20.34 13.84
CA GLU A 98 5.36 -20.63 12.42
C GLU A 98 3.90 -20.54 12.00
N GLU A 99 2.99 -20.96 12.86
CA GLU A 99 1.56 -20.92 12.56
C GLU A 99 1.08 -19.47 12.43
N THR A 100 1.58 -18.60 13.31
CA THR A 100 1.23 -17.18 13.26
C THR A 100 1.81 -16.53 12.00
N GLU A 101 3.03 -16.90 11.62
CA GLU A 101 3.62 -16.41 10.38
C GLU A 101 2.78 -16.79 9.16
N LYS A 102 2.30 -18.04 9.13
CA LYS A 102 1.44 -18.52 8.05
C LYS A 102 0.13 -17.73 7.96
N LYS A 103 -0.43 -17.37 9.10
CA LYS A 103 -1.67 -16.58 9.13
C LYS A 103 -1.45 -15.18 8.58
N ILE A 104 -0.30 -14.59 8.82
CA ILE A 104 0.05 -13.30 8.23
C ILE A 104 0.23 -13.46 6.73
N GLU A 105 0.86 -14.53 6.28
CA GLU A 105 1.02 -14.82 4.85
C GLU A 105 -0.34 -15.00 4.16
N GLU A 106 -1.31 -15.61 4.85
CA GLU A 106 -2.67 -15.72 4.33
C GLU A 106 -3.29 -14.34 4.13
N CYS A 107 -2.99 -13.40 5.03
CA CYS A 107 -3.44 -12.02 4.87
C CYS A 107 -2.80 -11.36 3.65
N ASP A 108 -1.56 -11.72 3.34
CA ASP A 108 -0.89 -11.22 2.13
C ASP A 108 -1.61 -11.72 0.88
N THR A 109 -2.08 -12.96 0.91
CA THR A 109 -2.85 -13.54 -0.20
C THR A 109 -4.19 -12.83 -0.36
N VAL A 110 -4.88 -12.55 0.73
CA VAL A 110 -6.14 -11.80 0.69
C VAL A 110 -5.90 -10.41 0.10
N PHE A 111 -4.80 -9.77 0.48
CA PHE A 111 -4.43 -8.48 -0.09
C PHE A 111 -4.27 -8.58 -1.61
N ASP A 112 -3.51 -9.57 -2.08
CA ASP A 112 -3.26 -9.75 -3.51
C ASP A 112 -4.57 -9.93 -4.29
N GLU A 113 -5.51 -10.66 -3.72
CA GLU A 113 -6.80 -10.89 -4.35
C GLU A 113 -7.68 -9.64 -4.39
N ASN A 114 -7.39 -8.66 -3.55
CA ASN A 114 -8.18 -7.42 -3.43
C ASN A 114 -7.35 -6.17 -3.71
N GLU A 115 -6.16 -6.34 -4.27
CA GLU A 115 -5.24 -5.24 -4.53
C GLU A 115 -5.86 -4.11 -5.34
N LYS A 116 -6.70 -4.44 -6.31
CA LYS A 116 -7.32 -3.44 -7.16
C LYS A 116 -8.15 -2.42 -6.39
N LEU A 117 -8.78 -2.84 -5.30
CA LEU A 117 -9.55 -1.93 -4.47
C LEU A 117 -8.66 -0.83 -3.89
N LEU A 118 -7.45 -1.21 -3.49
CA LEU A 118 -6.50 -0.25 -2.94
C LEU A 118 -5.91 0.63 -4.03
N ILE A 119 -5.62 0.06 -5.18
CA ILE A 119 -5.15 0.81 -6.33
C ILE A 119 -6.17 1.90 -6.70
N ASP A 120 -7.45 1.54 -6.69
CA ASP A 120 -8.53 2.48 -7.01
C ASP A 120 -8.58 3.64 -6.01
N ILE A 121 -8.37 3.36 -4.72
CA ILE A 121 -8.35 4.41 -3.70
C ILE A 121 -7.18 5.36 -3.92
N ILE A 122 -6.00 4.82 -4.22
CA ILE A 122 -4.81 5.64 -4.47
C ILE A 122 -5.01 6.46 -5.74
N GLN A 123 -5.57 5.86 -6.79
CA GLN A 123 -5.84 6.58 -8.05
C GLN A 123 -6.86 7.69 -7.85
N GLU A 124 -7.87 7.44 -7.02
CA GLU A 124 -8.88 8.45 -6.71
C GLU A 124 -8.24 9.66 -6.03
N TYR A 125 -7.33 9.41 -5.08
CA TYR A 125 -6.55 10.48 -4.48
C TYR A 125 -5.69 11.19 -5.54
N ALA A 126 -4.98 10.41 -6.36
CA ALA A 126 -4.11 10.97 -7.39
C ALA A 126 -4.89 11.88 -8.34
N ASN A 127 -6.13 11.50 -8.66
CA ASN A 127 -6.97 12.29 -9.56
C ASN A 127 -7.35 13.66 -9.00
N THR A 128 -7.19 13.88 -7.70
CA THR A 128 -7.44 15.19 -7.09
C THR A 128 -6.25 16.14 -7.27
N LEU A 129 -5.12 15.62 -7.71
CA LEU A 129 -3.89 16.40 -7.83
C LEU A 129 -3.83 17.11 -9.18
N GLU A 130 -3.25 18.31 -9.19
CA GLU A 130 -3.01 19.05 -10.41
C GLU A 130 -1.61 18.75 -10.90
N VAL A 131 -1.53 18.28 -12.13
CA VAL A 131 -0.25 17.93 -12.76
C VAL A 131 -0.07 18.79 -13.99
N TYR A 132 1.03 19.51 -14.03
CA TYR A 132 1.34 20.43 -15.11
C TYR A 132 2.36 19.85 -16.08
#